data_e713784f671ed81df98a184eb1959d00
#
_entry.id   e713784f671ed81df98a184eb1959d00
#
_cell.length_a   1.000
_cell.length_b   1.000
_cell.length_c   1.000
_cell.angle_alpha   90.00
_cell.angle_beta   90.00
_cell.angle_gamma   90.00
#
_symmetry.space_group_name_H-M   'P 1'
#
loop_
_entity.id
_entity.type
_entity.pdbx_description
1 polymer ?
#
loop_
_entity_poly.entity_id
_entity_poly.type
_entity_poly.pdbx_seq_one_letter_code
_entity_poly.pdbx_strand_id
1 'polypeptide(L)'
;MMGEDPKRWLMDHAPKKGIDALAPAISISAAARITGLSDSALRKYESAGLIIFHRTAGNVRMLCVEDLERIELIQCLIKKRGLNLEGILRLWALLPCWEFKRCRPESRERCPAMHDSERPCWVLLSGEKGCEGQLCRTCEVYRFGAYCTEDLKVLLRSLPGATKAED
;
A
#
# COMPACT_ATOMS: atom_id res chain seq x y z
N MET A 1 -26.20 12.56 -1.74
CA MET A 1 -25.79 12.14 -0.41
C MET A 1 -24.32 11.81 -0.45
N MET A 2 -23.58 12.72 0.08
CA MET A 2 -22.26 12.72 0.73
C MET A 2 -21.05 12.41 -0.14
N GLY A 3 -20.47 13.48 -0.67
CA GLY A 3 -19.05 13.52 -1.00
C GLY A 3 -18.26 13.64 0.31
N GLU A 4 -18.01 12.55 1.00
CA GLU A 4 -17.01 12.54 2.07
C GLU A 4 -15.62 12.59 1.42
N ASP A 5 -14.84 13.53 1.90
CA ASP A 5 -13.43 13.69 1.53
C ASP A 5 -12.73 12.31 1.71
N PRO A 6 -12.11 11.74 0.67
CA PRO A 6 -11.40 10.47 0.77
C PRO A 6 -10.39 10.44 1.91
N LYS A 7 -9.84 11.59 2.28
CA LYS A 7 -8.96 11.74 3.44
C LYS A 7 -9.68 11.55 4.76
N ARG A 8 -10.95 11.91 4.84
CA ARG A 8 -11.76 11.72 6.05
C ARG A 8 -12.09 10.25 6.24
N TRP A 9 -12.47 9.55 5.16
CA TRP A 9 -12.67 8.09 5.21
C TRP A 9 -11.40 7.36 5.67
N LEU A 10 -10.22 7.76 5.14
CA LEU A 10 -8.92 7.23 5.54
C LEU A 10 -8.60 7.50 7.01
N MET A 11 -8.95 8.68 7.53
CA MET A 11 -8.73 9.02 8.95
C MET A 11 -9.67 8.26 9.89
N ASP A 12 -10.90 7.98 9.47
CA ASP A 12 -11.90 7.28 10.27
C ASP A 12 -11.65 5.76 10.30
N HIS A 13 -10.97 5.21 9.28
CA HIS A 13 -10.63 3.79 9.17
C HIS A 13 -9.15 3.48 9.45
N ALA A 14 -8.35 4.50 9.75
CA ALA A 14 -6.97 4.28 10.22
C ALA A 14 -7.00 3.59 11.60
N PRO A 15 -6.11 2.62 11.85
CA PRO A 15 -6.06 1.92 13.12
C PRO A 15 -5.87 2.91 14.28
N LYS A 16 -6.78 2.87 15.27
CA LYS A 16 -6.77 3.77 16.42
C LYS A 16 -5.51 3.52 17.24
N LYS A 17 -4.65 4.53 17.31
CA LYS A 17 -3.33 4.50 17.95
C LYS A 17 -3.42 4.27 19.46
N GLY A 18 -2.79 3.19 19.94
CA GLY A 18 -2.46 2.96 21.35
C GLY A 18 -1.12 2.23 21.50
N ILE A 19 -0.66 1.58 20.45
CA ILE A 19 0.67 0.94 20.30
C ILE A 19 1.24 1.53 19.04
N ASP A 20 2.55 1.75 18.98
CA ASP A 20 3.19 2.12 17.70
C ASP A 20 2.95 1.01 16.69
N ALA A 21 1.87 1.13 15.93
CA ALA A 21 1.41 0.13 14.98
C ALA A 21 2.43 -0.13 13.86
N LEU A 22 3.41 0.76 13.70
CA LEU A 22 4.52 0.66 12.77
C LEU A 22 5.79 0.08 13.40
N ALA A 23 5.82 -0.15 14.73
CA ALA A 23 6.97 -0.76 15.39
C ALA A 23 7.18 -2.20 14.91
N PRO A 24 8.39 -2.54 14.41
CA PRO A 24 8.68 -3.88 13.89
C PRO A 24 8.94 -4.86 15.03
N ALA A 25 7.86 -5.39 15.63
CA ALA A 25 7.91 -6.24 16.81
C ALA A 25 7.56 -7.71 16.55
N ILE A 26 7.09 -8.07 15.35
CA ILE A 26 6.54 -9.37 15.03
C ILE A 26 7.50 -10.12 14.11
N SER A 27 7.97 -11.31 14.52
CA SER A 27 8.79 -12.15 13.65
C SER A 27 7.93 -12.77 12.53
N ILE A 28 8.59 -13.18 11.43
CA ILE A 28 7.88 -13.83 10.31
C ILE A 28 7.15 -15.10 10.76
N SER A 29 7.74 -15.89 11.64
CA SER A 29 7.10 -17.12 12.16
C SER A 29 5.91 -16.82 13.08
N ALA A 30 5.95 -15.70 13.83
CA ALA A 30 4.80 -15.27 14.61
C ALA A 30 3.67 -14.78 13.68
N ALA A 31 4.02 -13.99 12.66
CA ALA A 31 3.06 -13.53 11.64
C ALA A 31 2.42 -14.71 10.89
N ALA A 32 3.21 -15.72 10.54
CA ALA A 32 2.72 -16.95 9.90
C ALA A 32 1.64 -17.63 10.74
N ARG A 33 1.88 -17.79 12.05
CA ARG A 33 0.88 -18.36 12.98
C ARG A 33 -0.37 -17.51 13.09
N ILE A 34 -0.22 -16.18 13.19
CA ILE A 34 -1.35 -15.25 13.35
C ILE A 34 -2.23 -15.24 12.08
N THR A 35 -1.61 -15.21 10.91
CA THR A 35 -2.32 -15.08 9.63
C THR A 35 -2.75 -16.42 9.02
N GLY A 36 -2.30 -17.54 9.58
CA GLY A 36 -2.56 -18.88 9.04
C GLY A 36 -1.81 -19.16 7.74
N LEU A 37 -0.76 -18.40 7.44
CA LEU A 37 0.10 -18.60 6.28
C LEU A 37 1.40 -19.31 6.67
N SER A 38 2.11 -19.86 5.68
CA SER A 38 3.48 -20.35 5.89
C SER A 38 4.49 -19.21 5.77
N ASP A 39 5.66 -19.35 6.39
CA ASP A 39 6.80 -18.45 6.23
C ASP A 39 7.15 -18.27 4.74
N SER A 40 7.07 -19.35 3.95
CA SER A 40 7.35 -19.32 2.52
C SER A 40 6.32 -18.49 1.75
N ALA A 41 5.04 -18.54 2.12
CA ALA A 41 4.00 -17.70 1.53
C ALA A 41 4.24 -16.21 1.83
N LEU A 42 4.60 -15.88 3.07
CA LEU A 42 4.94 -14.50 3.44
C LEU A 42 6.17 -13.98 2.69
N ARG A 43 7.21 -14.83 2.53
CA ARG A 43 8.37 -14.49 1.70
C ARG A 43 8.00 -14.28 0.22
N LYS A 44 7.06 -15.07 -0.30
CA LYS A 44 6.54 -14.89 -1.65
C LYS A 44 5.83 -13.53 -1.81
N TYR A 45 5.09 -13.07 -0.80
CA TYR A 45 4.48 -11.74 -0.82
C TYR A 45 5.53 -10.63 -0.81
N GLU A 46 6.61 -10.79 -0.02
CA GLU A 46 7.76 -9.85 -0.05
C GLU A 46 8.42 -9.83 -1.43
N SER A 47 8.76 -11.00 -1.97
CA SER A 47 9.42 -11.11 -3.28
C SER A 47 8.58 -10.56 -4.42
N ALA A 48 7.26 -10.67 -4.33
CA ALA A 48 6.33 -10.07 -5.28
C ALA A 48 6.15 -8.55 -5.09
N GLY A 49 6.69 -7.96 -4.01
CA GLY A 49 6.53 -6.52 -3.73
C GLY A 49 5.19 -6.14 -3.10
N LEU A 50 4.41 -7.12 -2.65
CA LEU A 50 3.13 -6.86 -1.96
C LEU A 50 3.35 -6.38 -0.52
N ILE A 51 4.44 -6.80 0.12
CA ILE A 51 4.82 -6.43 1.49
C ILE A 51 6.28 -5.99 1.52
N ILE A 52 6.57 -4.99 2.33
CA ILE A 52 7.93 -4.53 2.63
C ILE A 52 8.22 -4.85 4.09
N PHE A 53 9.01 -5.89 4.35
CA PHE A 53 9.41 -6.21 5.71
C PHE A 53 10.49 -5.26 6.22
N HIS A 54 10.42 -4.98 7.51
CA HIS A 54 11.55 -4.37 8.21
C HIS A 54 12.71 -5.38 8.30
N ARG A 55 13.93 -4.87 8.21
CA ARG A 55 15.15 -5.66 8.43
C ARG A 55 15.87 -5.12 9.64
N THR A 56 16.14 -5.98 10.61
CA THR A 56 17.04 -5.62 11.73
C THR A 56 18.49 -5.51 11.26
N ALA A 57 19.36 -4.99 12.11
CA ALA A 57 20.80 -4.98 11.82
C ALA A 57 21.39 -6.36 11.49
N GLY A 58 20.82 -7.43 12.08
CA GLY A 58 21.15 -8.83 11.77
C GLY A 58 20.40 -9.39 10.55
N ASN A 59 19.80 -8.55 9.71
CA ASN A 59 19.04 -8.92 8.52
C ASN A 59 17.83 -9.85 8.80
N VAL A 60 17.30 -9.84 10.01
CA VAL A 60 16.11 -10.60 10.38
C VAL A 60 14.86 -9.85 9.90
N ARG A 61 13.92 -10.57 9.29
CA ARG A 61 12.62 -10.04 8.85
C ARG A 61 11.71 -9.83 10.04
N MET A 62 11.22 -8.61 10.18
CA MET A 62 10.25 -8.21 11.20
C MET A 62 9.06 -7.53 10.56
N LEU A 63 7.90 -7.68 11.16
CA LEU A 63 6.64 -7.10 10.77
C LEU A 63 6.11 -6.21 11.89
N CYS A 64 5.25 -5.26 11.53
CA CYS A 64 4.45 -4.50 12.47
C CYS A 64 2.97 -4.95 12.42
N VAL A 65 2.14 -4.39 13.28
CA VAL A 65 0.70 -4.72 13.32
C VAL A 65 0.02 -4.40 11.98
N GLU A 66 0.31 -3.25 11.40
CA GLU A 66 -0.26 -2.86 10.10
C GLU A 66 0.18 -3.78 8.95
N ASP A 67 1.31 -4.47 9.06
CA ASP A 67 1.71 -5.47 8.07
C ASP A 67 0.80 -6.72 8.14
N LEU A 68 0.29 -7.09 9.33
CA LEU A 68 -0.68 -8.17 9.47
C LEU A 68 -2.01 -7.82 8.80
N GLU A 69 -2.51 -6.60 9.01
CA GLU A 69 -3.73 -6.12 8.36
C GLU A 69 -3.58 -6.13 6.84
N ARG A 70 -2.41 -5.70 6.33
CA ARG A 70 -2.10 -5.77 4.90
C ARG A 70 -2.08 -7.21 4.38
N ILE A 71 -1.57 -8.17 5.15
CA ILE A 71 -1.59 -9.59 4.80
C ILE A 71 -3.04 -10.10 4.71
N GLU A 72 -3.89 -9.73 5.66
CA GLU A 72 -5.31 -10.08 5.65
C GLU A 72 -6.02 -9.51 4.43
N LEU A 73 -5.73 -8.27 4.06
CA LEU A 73 -6.26 -7.66 2.84
C LEU A 73 -5.82 -8.44 1.59
N ILE A 74 -4.53 -8.80 1.48
CA ILE A 74 -4.03 -9.62 0.36
C ILE A 74 -4.77 -10.95 0.29
N GLN A 75 -4.97 -11.63 1.42
CA GLN A 75 -5.73 -12.87 1.46
C GLN A 75 -7.19 -12.68 1.04
N CYS A 76 -7.82 -11.58 1.45
CA CYS A 76 -9.17 -11.22 1.04
C CYS A 76 -9.25 -11.01 -0.48
N LEU A 77 -8.32 -10.26 -1.06
CA LEU A 77 -8.25 -10.02 -2.51
C LEU A 77 -8.06 -11.33 -3.29
N ILE A 78 -7.23 -12.25 -2.79
CA ILE A 78 -7.03 -13.55 -3.41
C ILE A 78 -8.29 -14.42 -3.28
N LYS A 79 -8.79 -14.63 -2.06
CA LYS A 79 -9.84 -15.61 -1.78
C LYS A 79 -11.24 -15.15 -2.18
N LYS A 80 -11.55 -13.86 -1.96
CA LYS A 80 -12.90 -13.32 -2.20
C LYS A 80 -13.04 -12.62 -3.55
N ARG A 81 -11.96 -12.03 -4.09
CA ARG A 81 -11.97 -11.28 -5.35
C ARG A 81 -11.32 -12.05 -6.50
N GLY A 82 -10.73 -13.22 -6.24
CA GLY A 82 -10.12 -14.06 -7.25
C GLY A 82 -8.85 -13.48 -7.89
N LEU A 83 -8.21 -12.51 -7.25
CA LEU A 83 -6.99 -11.91 -7.77
C LEU A 83 -5.77 -12.80 -7.47
N ASN A 84 -4.84 -12.89 -8.41
CA ASN A 84 -3.51 -13.40 -8.15
C ASN A 84 -2.56 -12.26 -7.69
N LEU A 85 -1.33 -12.58 -7.33
CA LEU A 85 -0.37 -11.59 -6.81
C LEU A 85 -0.09 -10.48 -7.83
N GLU A 86 0.02 -10.83 -9.10
CA GLU A 86 0.23 -9.87 -10.19
C GLU A 86 -0.97 -8.94 -10.37
N GLY A 87 -2.19 -9.48 -10.32
CA GLY A 87 -3.42 -8.68 -10.38
C GLY A 87 -3.53 -7.68 -9.23
N ILE A 88 -3.08 -8.07 -8.02
CA ILE A 88 -3.04 -7.16 -6.87
C ILE A 88 -2.03 -6.04 -7.10
N LEU A 89 -0.83 -6.35 -7.63
CA LEU A 89 0.18 -5.34 -7.94
C LEU A 89 -0.33 -4.33 -8.97
N ARG A 90 -0.95 -4.82 -10.06
CA ARG A 90 -1.55 -3.95 -11.08
C ARG A 90 -2.67 -3.08 -10.51
N LEU A 91 -3.51 -3.64 -9.65
CA LEU A 91 -4.55 -2.87 -8.96
C LEU A 91 -3.95 -1.75 -8.12
N TRP A 92 -2.89 -2.03 -7.39
CA TRP A 92 -2.20 -1.03 -6.56
C TRP A 92 -1.34 -0.05 -7.37
N ALA A 93 -0.90 -0.42 -8.58
CA ALA A 93 -0.23 0.50 -9.49
C ALA A 93 -1.14 1.65 -9.96
N LEU A 94 -2.45 1.43 -9.98
CA LEU A 94 -3.44 2.44 -10.38
C LEU A 94 -3.74 3.48 -9.28
N LEU A 95 -3.16 3.34 -8.08
CA LEU A 95 -3.37 4.30 -7.01
C LEU A 95 -2.80 5.67 -7.38
N PRO A 96 -3.57 6.75 -7.22
CA PRO A 96 -3.12 8.11 -7.50
C PRO A 96 -2.18 8.60 -6.39
N CYS A 97 -0.96 8.05 -6.35
CA CYS A 97 0.02 8.32 -5.30
C CYS A 97 0.35 9.81 -5.15
N TRP A 98 0.23 10.58 -6.23
CA TRP A 98 0.46 12.03 -6.23
C TRP A 98 -0.58 12.81 -5.43
N GLU A 99 -1.79 12.30 -5.25
CA GLU A 99 -2.82 12.93 -4.42
C GLU A 99 -2.52 12.72 -2.93
N PHE A 100 -2.02 11.55 -2.56
CA PHE A 100 -1.60 11.25 -1.18
C PHE A 100 -0.34 12.00 -0.79
N LYS A 101 0.68 11.98 -1.65
CA LYS A 101 1.99 12.60 -1.41
C LYS A 101 2.04 14.09 -1.71
N ARG A 102 1.05 14.64 -2.42
CA ARG A 102 1.06 16.04 -2.89
C ARG A 102 2.35 16.41 -3.62
N CYS A 103 2.81 15.51 -4.48
CA CYS A 103 4.03 15.71 -5.26
C CYS A 103 3.97 17.02 -6.08
N ARG A 104 5.09 17.72 -6.17
CA ARG A 104 5.23 18.86 -7.06
C ARG A 104 5.09 18.41 -8.52
N PRO A 105 4.54 19.26 -9.43
CA PRO A 105 4.38 18.91 -10.84
C PRO A 105 5.66 18.38 -11.49
N GLU A 106 6.80 19.05 -11.25
CA GLU A 106 8.09 18.69 -11.83
C GLU A 106 8.58 17.33 -11.35
N SER A 107 8.25 16.96 -10.09
CA SER A 107 8.56 15.64 -9.54
C SER A 107 7.68 14.56 -10.14
N ARG A 108 6.41 14.87 -10.47
CA ARG A 108 5.48 13.94 -11.12
C ARG A 108 5.95 13.56 -12.52
N GLU A 109 6.31 14.55 -13.35
CA GLU A 109 6.74 14.34 -14.73
C GLU A 109 7.94 13.39 -14.84
N ARG A 110 8.83 13.42 -13.86
CA ARG A 110 10.04 12.59 -13.80
C ARG A 110 9.87 11.28 -13.06
N CYS A 111 8.72 11.07 -12.42
CA CYS A 111 8.50 9.90 -11.57
C CYS A 111 8.17 8.66 -12.42
N PRO A 112 8.93 7.57 -12.35
CA PRO A 112 8.63 6.35 -13.09
C PRO A 112 7.23 5.79 -12.78
N ALA A 113 6.76 5.96 -11.54
CA ALA A 113 5.46 5.46 -11.12
C ALA A 113 4.26 6.19 -11.76
N MET A 114 4.49 7.37 -12.35
CA MET A 114 3.45 8.06 -13.12
C MET A 114 3.18 7.43 -14.48
N HIS A 115 4.14 6.67 -14.99
CA HIS A 115 4.11 6.09 -16.33
C HIS A 115 4.02 4.57 -16.32
N ASP A 116 4.00 3.94 -15.13
CA ASP A 116 3.91 2.49 -14.97
C ASP A 116 2.56 2.11 -14.35
N SER A 117 1.73 1.40 -15.11
CA SER A 117 0.44 0.88 -14.66
C SER A 117 0.50 -0.59 -14.22
N GLU A 118 1.68 -1.18 -14.17
CA GLU A 118 1.88 -2.58 -13.80
C GLU A 118 2.40 -2.75 -12.38
N ARG A 119 3.22 -1.80 -11.92
CA ARG A 119 3.90 -1.88 -10.63
C ARG A 119 3.64 -0.63 -9.78
N PRO A 120 3.28 -0.79 -8.52
CA PRO A 120 3.08 0.34 -7.63
C PRO A 120 4.41 1.05 -7.32
N CYS A 121 4.33 2.32 -6.94
CA CYS A 121 5.48 3.19 -6.73
C CYS A 121 6.53 2.61 -5.78
N TRP A 122 6.13 1.90 -4.74
CA TRP A 122 7.07 1.30 -3.79
C TRP A 122 7.85 0.10 -4.35
N VAL A 123 7.40 -0.52 -5.44
CA VAL A 123 8.15 -1.54 -6.17
C VAL A 123 9.17 -0.91 -7.10
N LEU A 124 8.79 0.17 -7.78
CA LEU A 124 9.63 0.88 -8.73
C LEU A 124 10.72 1.71 -8.05
N LEU A 125 10.38 2.31 -6.92
CA LEU A 125 11.24 3.24 -6.18
C LEU A 125 11.84 2.61 -4.92
N SER A 126 11.70 1.29 -4.73
CA SER A 126 12.27 0.56 -3.61
C SER A 126 13.79 0.63 -3.65
N GLY A 127 14.38 1.37 -2.74
CA GLY A 127 15.82 1.56 -2.64
C GLY A 127 16.16 2.68 -1.65
N GLU A 128 17.43 2.98 -1.51
CA GLU A 128 17.97 3.97 -0.53
C GLU A 128 17.44 5.40 -0.74
N LYS A 129 16.80 5.68 -1.85
CA LYS A 129 16.27 7.00 -2.23
C LYS A 129 14.79 6.94 -2.58
N GLY A 130 13.98 6.26 -1.80
CA GLY A 130 12.54 6.30 -2.00
C GLY A 130 12.02 7.71 -2.33
N CYS A 131 10.79 7.83 -2.77
CA CYS A 131 10.17 9.09 -3.14
C CYS A 131 10.51 10.19 -2.13
N GLU A 132 11.28 11.22 -2.53
CA GLU A 132 11.72 12.33 -1.68
C GLU A 132 12.46 11.92 -0.38
N GLY A 133 13.19 10.80 -0.39
CA GLY A 133 13.95 10.31 0.77
C GLY A 133 13.11 9.66 1.87
N GLN A 134 11.82 9.48 1.66
CA GLN A 134 10.96 8.78 2.61
C GLN A 134 11.01 7.27 2.41
N LEU A 135 11.09 6.52 3.50
CA LEU A 135 10.99 5.05 3.45
C LEU A 135 9.60 4.63 2.99
N CYS A 136 9.53 3.83 1.91
CA CYS A 136 8.26 3.36 1.39
C CYS A 136 7.42 2.63 2.45
N ARG A 137 8.05 1.87 3.35
CA ARG A 137 7.36 1.15 4.42
C ARG A 137 6.53 2.03 5.36
N THR A 138 6.93 3.29 5.56
CA THR A 138 6.22 4.26 6.41
C THR A 138 5.41 5.27 5.60
N CYS A 139 5.41 5.16 4.28
CA CYS A 139 4.73 6.07 3.38
C CYS A 139 3.21 5.84 3.40
N GLU A 140 2.44 6.92 3.39
CA GLU A 140 0.98 6.90 3.37
C GLU A 140 0.43 6.13 2.16
N VAL A 141 1.04 6.27 0.98
CA VAL A 141 0.61 5.53 -0.22
C VAL A 141 0.73 4.03 -0.01
N TYR A 142 1.83 3.57 0.57
CA TYR A 142 2.02 2.15 0.87
C TYR A 142 1.08 1.68 1.97
N ARG A 143 0.91 2.47 3.03
CA ARG A 143 0.14 2.07 4.21
C ARG A 143 -1.37 2.13 3.96
N PHE A 144 -1.87 3.21 3.37
CA PHE A 144 -3.31 3.43 3.21
C PHE A 144 -3.82 3.17 1.80
N GLY A 145 -2.98 3.36 0.79
CA GLY A 145 -3.40 3.20 -0.60
C GLY A 145 -3.95 1.83 -0.93
N ALA A 146 -3.45 0.78 -0.26
CA ALA A 146 -3.92 -0.59 -0.46
C ALA A 146 -5.41 -0.77 -0.08
N TYR A 147 -5.88 -0.08 0.97
CA TYR A 147 -7.28 -0.16 1.43
C TYR A 147 -8.25 0.57 0.49
N CYS A 148 -7.80 1.61 -0.19
CA CYS A 148 -8.62 2.38 -1.13
C CYS A 148 -9.05 1.57 -2.35
N THR A 149 -8.43 0.42 -2.61
CA THR A 149 -8.75 -0.40 -3.79
C THR A 149 -10.04 -1.21 -3.65
N GLU A 150 -10.61 -1.31 -2.46
CA GLU A 150 -11.92 -1.93 -2.29
C GLU A 150 -13.02 -1.12 -2.99
N ASP A 151 -12.86 0.21 -3.08
CA ASP A 151 -13.77 1.08 -3.80
C ASP A 151 -13.03 2.10 -4.68
N LEU A 152 -12.22 1.58 -5.61
CA LEU A 152 -11.43 2.38 -6.54
C LEU A 152 -12.29 3.36 -7.34
N LYS A 153 -13.55 3.02 -7.65
CA LYS A 153 -14.46 3.92 -8.37
C LYS A 153 -14.83 5.14 -7.53
N VAL A 154 -15.05 4.96 -6.22
CA VAL A 154 -15.32 6.09 -5.32
C VAL A 154 -14.08 6.97 -5.23
N LEU A 155 -12.90 6.38 -5.05
CA LEU A 155 -11.66 7.11 -5.04
C LEU A 155 -11.45 7.94 -6.33
N LEU A 156 -11.60 7.31 -7.50
CA LEU A 156 -11.41 8.00 -8.78
C LEU A 156 -12.42 9.12 -9.01
N ARG A 157 -13.67 8.97 -8.57
CA ARG A 157 -14.69 10.03 -8.68
C ARG A 157 -14.44 11.22 -7.75
N SER A 158 -13.73 11.01 -6.66
CA SER A 158 -13.40 12.07 -5.69
C SER A 158 -12.17 12.87 -6.06
N LEU A 159 -11.44 12.48 -7.12
CA LEU A 159 -10.27 13.21 -7.56
C LEU A 159 -10.68 14.54 -8.23
N PRO A 160 -9.97 15.63 -7.93
CA PRO A 160 -10.19 16.92 -8.61
C PRO A 160 -9.98 16.75 -10.14
N GLY A 161 -10.99 17.07 -10.91
CA GLY A 161 -10.96 16.96 -12.38
C GLY A 161 -11.65 15.73 -12.98
N ALA A 162 -12.08 14.78 -12.18
CA ALA A 162 -12.84 13.61 -12.67
C ALA A 162 -14.28 13.94 -13.16
N THR A 163 -14.76 15.16 -12.90
CA THR A 163 -16.14 15.58 -13.20
C THR A 163 -16.26 16.59 -14.35
N LYS A 164 -15.23 16.76 -15.16
CA LYS A 164 -15.31 17.65 -16.35
C LYS A 164 -15.11 16.87 -17.63
N ALA A 165 -16.12 16.09 -18.00
CA ALA A 165 -16.54 15.92 -19.37
C ALA A 165 -17.92 16.60 -19.44
N GLU A 166 -17.94 17.92 -19.51
CA GLU A 166 -19.08 18.67 -20.02
C GLU A 166 -18.80 18.95 -21.49
N ASP A 167 -19.78 18.57 -22.31
CA ASP A 167 -19.93 18.77 -23.76
C ASP A 167 -19.44 20.14 -24.25
#